data_23a80ee1368ef958dfb52ae9f48cc3c5
#
_entry.id   23a80ee1368ef958dfb52ae9f48cc3c5
#
_cell.length_a   1.000
_cell.length_b   1.000
_cell.length_c   1.000
_cell.angle_alpha   90.00
_cell.angle_beta   90.00
_cell.angle_gamma   90.00
#
_symmetry.space_group_name_H-M   'P 1'
#
loop_
_entity.id
_entity.type
_entity.pdbx_description
1 polymer ?
#
loop_
_entity_poly.entity_id
_entity_poly.type
_entity_poly.pdbx_seq_one_letter_code
_entity_poly.pdbx_strand_id
1 'polypeptide(L)'
;MKFHTLLITTFAIAFANAQDKGADPFVAGKDSAQADAQSQNEAEAEAQAIDADGKPIISICYEDFSLPLAQAAALQREGLTDAAFYAAILAAVGKDFAHQESFVILRAGSGYKATNESVSEMIYPTEYTPAQLSNAVTTGVPGTDKDGKPTPAGSLPTSGPVAIARTPATPTAFETRNLGFTLEIEPTLSGSKKYIDLRLVPEHVNFVGRTSWGQELSTTESPNFEAQRINTGVLVRLDEPFLLGTISRPPVSSQDPSSANRVWFAFITAKLTK
;
A
#
# COMPACT_ATOMS: atom_id res chain seq x y z
N MET A 1 -12.54 -52.13 -11.30
CA MET A 1 -11.76 -52.35 -12.54
C MET A 1 -12.37 -51.50 -13.64
N LYS A 2 -11.74 -50.41 -14.00
CA LYS A 2 -11.79 -49.77 -15.34
C LYS A 2 -10.71 -48.69 -15.33
N PHE A 3 -9.58 -49.01 -15.96
CA PHE A 3 -8.47 -48.10 -16.24
C PHE A 3 -8.88 -47.15 -17.36
N HIS A 4 -8.71 -45.85 -17.21
CA HIS A 4 -8.77 -44.89 -18.30
C HIS A 4 -7.34 -44.48 -18.64
N THR A 5 -6.91 -44.98 -19.79
CA THR A 5 -5.62 -44.65 -20.42
C THR A 5 -5.70 -43.27 -21.02
N LEU A 6 -4.82 -42.35 -20.57
CA LEU A 6 -4.66 -41.02 -21.16
C LEU A 6 -3.71 -41.12 -22.36
N LEU A 7 -4.24 -40.81 -23.54
CA LEU A 7 -3.51 -40.79 -24.81
C LEU A 7 -2.79 -39.45 -24.98
N ILE A 8 -1.46 -39.46 -24.93
CA ILE A 8 -0.62 -38.30 -25.26
C ILE A 8 -0.38 -38.31 -26.77
N THR A 9 -0.95 -37.33 -27.46
CA THR A 9 -0.72 -37.13 -28.89
C THR A 9 0.49 -36.24 -29.09
N THR A 10 1.59 -36.81 -29.52
CA THR A 10 2.81 -36.09 -29.96
C THR A 10 2.57 -35.58 -31.38
N PHE A 11 2.63 -34.28 -31.59
CA PHE A 11 2.59 -33.67 -32.92
C PHE A 11 4.02 -33.56 -33.44
N ALA A 12 4.38 -34.46 -34.38
CA ALA A 12 5.62 -34.37 -35.15
C ALA A 12 5.34 -33.53 -36.41
N ILE A 13 5.98 -32.37 -36.53
CA ILE A 13 5.99 -31.66 -37.82
C ILE A 13 7.30 -32.00 -38.52
N ALA A 14 7.19 -32.81 -39.55
CA ALA A 14 8.26 -33.07 -40.49
C ALA A 14 8.30 -31.94 -41.54
N PHE A 15 9.41 -31.21 -41.62
CA PHE A 15 9.76 -30.42 -42.80
C PHE A 15 10.83 -31.15 -43.59
N ALA A 16 10.41 -31.80 -44.65
CA ALA A 16 11.31 -32.17 -45.75
C ALA A 16 11.18 -31.07 -46.80
N ASN A 17 12.29 -30.41 -47.13
CA ASN A 17 12.54 -30.00 -48.52
C ASN A 17 14.03 -29.71 -48.68
N ALA A 18 14.70 -30.61 -49.30
CA ALA A 18 16.01 -30.40 -49.90
C ALA A 18 15.81 -29.67 -51.23
N GLN A 19 16.44 -28.52 -51.36
CA GLN A 19 16.84 -28.00 -52.68
C GLN A 19 18.22 -27.37 -52.57
N ASP A 20 19.17 -28.13 -53.05
CA ASP A 20 20.54 -27.76 -53.39
C ASP A 20 20.50 -26.59 -54.43
N LYS A 21 21.08 -25.43 -54.06
CA LYS A 21 21.46 -24.39 -55.01
C LYS A 21 22.70 -23.65 -54.46
N GLY A 22 23.81 -23.90 -55.09
CA GLY A 22 24.91 -23.01 -55.41
C GLY A 22 25.43 -22.13 -54.26
N ALA A 23 26.59 -22.49 -53.74
CA ALA A 23 27.31 -21.66 -52.78
C ALA A 23 27.63 -20.27 -53.40
N ASP A 24 27.00 -19.24 -52.86
CA ASP A 24 27.34 -17.83 -53.13
C ASP A 24 28.45 -17.40 -52.21
N PRO A 25 29.63 -17.01 -52.68
CA PRO A 25 30.78 -16.68 -51.80
C PRO A 25 30.60 -15.37 -50.99
N PHE A 26 29.42 -14.73 -51.04
CA PHE A 26 29.18 -13.46 -50.36
C PHE A 26 28.28 -13.59 -49.06
N VAL A 27 27.99 -14.80 -48.60
CA VAL A 27 27.13 -15.01 -47.42
C VAL A 27 27.89 -15.17 -46.10
N ALA A 28 29.21 -15.17 -46.11
CA ALA A 28 30.04 -15.32 -44.91
C ALA A 28 30.03 -14.12 -43.91
N GLY A 29 29.26 -13.03 -44.22
CA GLY A 29 29.24 -11.82 -43.39
C GLY A 29 27.97 -11.63 -42.56
N LYS A 30 26.92 -12.47 -42.69
CA LYS A 30 25.68 -12.27 -41.98
C LYS A 30 25.58 -13.02 -40.66
N ASP A 31 26.18 -14.18 -40.55
CA ASP A 31 26.12 -14.98 -39.33
C ASP A 31 27.02 -14.45 -38.23
N SER A 32 28.17 -13.82 -38.58
CA SER A 32 29.04 -13.12 -37.62
C SER A 32 28.38 -11.85 -37.06
N ALA A 33 27.68 -11.07 -37.93
CA ALA A 33 26.98 -9.86 -37.50
C ALA A 33 25.75 -10.15 -36.60
N GLN A 34 25.12 -11.32 -36.78
CA GLN A 34 23.99 -11.75 -35.94
C GLN A 34 24.47 -12.32 -34.60
N ALA A 35 25.60 -13.03 -34.57
CA ALA A 35 26.24 -13.51 -33.33
C ALA A 35 26.78 -12.35 -32.49
N ASP A 36 27.36 -11.34 -33.14
CA ASP A 36 27.88 -10.14 -32.47
C ASP A 36 26.74 -9.26 -31.95
N ALA A 37 25.59 -9.18 -32.65
CA ALA A 37 24.40 -8.46 -32.20
C ALA A 37 23.69 -9.18 -31.04
N GLN A 38 23.67 -10.51 -31.02
CA GLN A 38 23.13 -11.27 -29.89
C GLN A 38 24.02 -11.16 -28.64
N SER A 39 25.36 -11.25 -28.79
CA SER A 39 26.27 -11.07 -27.68
C SER A 39 26.29 -9.64 -27.12
N GLN A 40 26.09 -8.63 -27.96
CA GLN A 40 25.90 -7.24 -27.52
C GLN A 40 24.55 -7.04 -26.79
N ASN A 41 23.46 -7.63 -27.25
CA ASN A 41 22.16 -7.58 -26.57
C ASN A 41 22.16 -8.32 -25.23
N GLU A 42 22.89 -9.44 -25.12
CA GLU A 42 23.06 -10.16 -23.85
C GLU A 42 23.95 -9.37 -22.88
N ALA A 43 25.02 -8.73 -23.36
CA ALA A 43 25.88 -7.86 -22.57
C ALA A 43 25.16 -6.58 -22.13
N GLU A 44 24.29 -6.00 -22.97
CA GLU A 44 23.43 -4.87 -22.61
C GLU A 44 22.35 -5.27 -21.60
N ALA A 45 21.79 -6.48 -21.71
CA ALA A 45 20.83 -7.01 -20.74
C ALA A 45 21.48 -7.29 -19.37
N GLU A 46 22.72 -7.78 -19.34
CA GLU A 46 23.49 -7.93 -18.10
C GLU A 46 23.92 -6.57 -17.52
N ALA A 47 24.23 -5.58 -18.36
CA ALA A 47 24.55 -4.22 -17.93
C ALA A 47 23.36 -3.49 -17.30
N GLN A 48 22.13 -3.83 -17.66
CA GLN A 48 20.92 -3.27 -17.04
C GLN A 48 20.65 -3.76 -15.60
N ALA A 49 21.32 -4.81 -15.17
CA ALA A 49 21.21 -5.34 -13.81
C ALA A 49 22.12 -4.61 -12.79
N ILE A 50 22.90 -3.63 -13.24
CA ILE A 50 23.81 -2.84 -12.39
C ILE A 50 23.31 -1.39 -12.38
N ASP A 51 23.41 -0.72 -11.24
CA ASP A 51 23.11 0.72 -11.16
C ASP A 51 24.21 1.56 -11.85
N ALA A 52 24.02 2.88 -11.91
CA ALA A 52 24.97 3.82 -12.53
C ALA A 52 26.37 3.78 -11.89
N ASP A 53 26.50 3.28 -10.67
CA ASP A 53 27.77 3.15 -9.93
C ASP A 53 28.38 1.73 -10.05
N GLY A 54 27.81 0.87 -10.88
CA GLY A 54 28.27 -0.52 -11.07
C GLY A 54 27.91 -1.45 -9.92
N LYS A 55 26.95 -1.07 -9.07
CA LYS A 55 26.48 -1.89 -7.94
C LYS A 55 25.33 -2.80 -8.37
N PRO A 56 25.23 -4.01 -7.80
CA PRO A 56 24.14 -4.92 -8.12
C PRO A 56 22.80 -4.36 -7.67
N ILE A 57 21.80 -4.51 -8.53
CA ILE A 57 20.40 -4.18 -8.21
C ILE A 57 19.77 -5.34 -7.44
N ILE A 58 19.18 -5.01 -6.31
CA ILE A 58 18.51 -5.93 -5.41
C ILE A 58 17.00 -5.72 -5.56
N SER A 59 16.28 -6.80 -5.83
CA SER A 59 14.82 -6.81 -5.87
C SER A 59 14.30 -7.38 -4.55
N ILE A 60 13.51 -6.59 -3.84
CA ILE A 60 12.82 -6.99 -2.61
C ILE A 60 11.35 -7.18 -2.94
N CYS A 61 10.83 -8.38 -2.68
CA CYS A 61 9.42 -8.70 -2.72
C CYS A 61 8.89 -8.71 -1.29
N TYR A 62 7.91 -7.85 -0.99
CA TYR A 62 7.17 -7.81 0.27
C TYR A 62 5.78 -8.40 0.05
N GLU A 63 5.37 -9.26 0.95
CA GLU A 63 4.06 -9.89 0.94
C GLU A 63 3.52 -9.99 2.35
N ASP A 64 2.23 -9.72 2.53
CA ASP A 64 1.55 -10.04 3.77
C ASP A 64 0.29 -10.89 3.54
N PHE A 65 0.02 -11.76 4.51
CA PHE A 65 -1.05 -12.74 4.47
C PHE A 65 -1.81 -12.75 5.77
N SER A 66 -3.13 -12.74 5.69
CA SER A 66 -3.99 -12.86 6.86
C SER A 66 -4.57 -14.26 7.00
N LEU A 67 -4.50 -14.81 8.21
CA LEU A 67 -5.02 -16.13 8.58
C LEU A 67 -5.90 -16.04 9.83
N PRO A 68 -6.87 -16.95 10.00
CA PRO A 68 -7.56 -17.13 11.27
C PRO A 68 -6.57 -17.45 12.41
N LEU A 69 -6.74 -16.82 13.57
CA LEU A 69 -5.83 -16.93 14.71
C LEU A 69 -5.56 -18.39 15.12
N ALA A 70 -6.59 -19.24 15.11
CA ALA A 70 -6.43 -20.64 15.49
C ALA A 70 -5.50 -21.41 14.52
N GLN A 71 -5.59 -21.16 13.21
CA GLN A 71 -4.74 -21.76 12.19
C GLN A 71 -3.32 -21.19 12.24
N ALA A 72 -3.19 -19.88 12.38
CA ALA A 72 -1.90 -19.21 12.55
C ALA A 72 -1.13 -19.78 13.74
N ALA A 73 -1.81 -19.95 14.88
CA ALA A 73 -1.22 -20.52 16.09
C ALA A 73 -0.86 -22.01 15.92
N ALA A 74 -1.65 -22.77 15.16
CA ALA A 74 -1.33 -24.17 14.85
C ALA A 74 -0.06 -24.28 13.99
N LEU A 75 0.00 -23.55 12.88
CA LEU A 75 1.17 -23.52 12.00
C LEU A 75 2.45 -23.07 12.72
N GLN A 76 2.35 -22.06 13.59
CA GLN A 76 3.50 -21.57 14.35
C GLN A 76 4.04 -22.63 15.33
N ARG A 77 3.16 -23.45 15.92
CA ARG A 77 3.54 -24.53 16.85
C ARG A 77 4.21 -25.73 16.16
N GLU A 78 4.03 -25.89 14.85
CA GLU A 78 4.71 -26.93 14.07
C GLU A 78 6.23 -26.70 13.98
N GLY A 79 6.72 -25.49 14.30
CA GLY A 79 8.15 -25.17 14.29
C GLY A 79 8.78 -25.22 12.89
N LEU A 80 8.01 -24.87 11.88
CA LEU A 80 8.46 -24.86 10.49
C LEU A 80 9.55 -23.80 10.26
N THR A 81 10.43 -24.07 9.28
CA THR A 81 11.32 -23.04 8.75
C THR A 81 10.49 -21.96 8.02
N ASP A 82 11.03 -20.74 7.87
CA ASP A 82 10.34 -19.63 7.19
C ASP A 82 9.85 -20.03 5.80
N ALA A 83 10.67 -20.74 5.02
CA ALA A 83 10.32 -21.22 3.70
C ALA A 83 9.16 -22.26 3.73
N ALA A 84 9.17 -23.17 4.69
CA ALA A 84 8.10 -24.15 4.84
C ALA A 84 6.82 -23.50 5.37
N PHE A 85 6.93 -22.53 6.27
CA PHE A 85 5.83 -21.74 6.78
C PHE A 85 5.17 -20.91 5.66
N TYR A 86 5.97 -20.24 4.85
CA TYR A 86 5.50 -19.51 3.66
C TYR A 86 4.77 -20.43 2.67
N ALA A 87 5.32 -21.61 2.37
CA ALA A 87 4.68 -22.58 1.49
C ALA A 87 3.34 -23.10 2.05
N ALA A 88 3.25 -23.32 3.36
CA ALA A 88 2.01 -23.70 4.03
C ALA A 88 0.94 -22.61 3.93
N ILE A 89 1.32 -21.33 4.10
CA ILE A 89 0.42 -20.19 3.92
C ILE A 89 -0.07 -20.09 2.48
N LEU A 90 0.81 -20.22 1.48
CA LEU A 90 0.41 -20.21 0.06
C LEU A 90 -0.58 -21.35 -0.26
N ALA A 91 -0.36 -22.54 0.31
CA ALA A 91 -1.29 -23.65 0.19
C ALA A 91 -2.65 -23.37 0.85
N ALA A 92 -2.67 -22.57 1.92
CA ALA A 92 -3.89 -22.12 2.59
C ALA A 92 -4.63 -21.05 1.76
N VAL A 93 -3.90 -20.13 1.09
CA VAL A 93 -4.46 -19.16 0.15
C VAL A 93 -5.18 -19.87 -1.00
N GLY A 94 -4.56 -20.91 -1.58
CA GLY A 94 -5.16 -21.71 -2.64
C GLY A 94 -6.44 -22.49 -2.23
N LYS A 95 -6.77 -22.52 -0.93
CA LYS A 95 -7.96 -23.15 -0.36
C LYS A 95 -8.94 -22.16 0.29
N ASP A 96 -8.75 -20.86 0.08
CA ASP A 96 -9.53 -19.76 0.69
C ASP A 96 -9.50 -19.70 2.24
N PHE A 97 -8.50 -20.34 2.87
CA PHE A 97 -8.30 -20.25 4.32
C PHE A 97 -7.41 -19.07 4.73
N ALA A 98 -6.54 -18.62 3.85
CA ALA A 98 -5.71 -17.44 4.02
C ALA A 98 -5.97 -16.45 2.88
N HIS A 99 -5.72 -15.16 3.12
CA HIS A 99 -5.81 -14.13 2.09
C HIS A 99 -4.47 -13.42 1.95
N GLN A 100 -4.04 -13.22 0.72
CA GLN A 100 -2.92 -12.34 0.41
C GLN A 100 -3.45 -10.90 0.39
N GLU A 101 -2.95 -10.07 1.30
CA GLU A 101 -3.41 -8.68 1.48
C GLU A 101 -2.53 -7.70 0.70
N SER A 102 -1.21 -7.96 0.62
CA SER A 102 -0.27 -7.14 -0.13
C SER A 102 0.73 -7.97 -0.93
N PHE A 103 1.11 -7.41 -2.07
CA PHE A 103 2.19 -7.91 -2.92
C PHE A 103 2.91 -6.73 -3.55
N VAL A 104 4.14 -6.45 -3.13
CA VAL A 104 4.91 -5.29 -3.58
C VAL A 104 6.31 -5.71 -3.94
N ILE A 105 6.79 -5.28 -5.11
CA ILE A 105 8.17 -5.47 -5.54
C ILE A 105 8.83 -4.10 -5.64
N LEU A 106 9.96 -3.92 -4.95
CA LEU A 106 10.76 -2.72 -4.99
C LEU A 106 12.22 -3.08 -5.28
N ARG A 107 12.85 -2.34 -6.18
CA ARG A 107 14.24 -2.55 -6.57
C ARG A 107 15.09 -1.38 -6.14
N ALA A 108 16.29 -1.68 -5.61
CA ALA A 108 17.26 -0.68 -5.20
C ALA A 108 18.68 -1.15 -5.47
N GLY A 109 19.60 -0.25 -5.73
CA GLY A 109 21.03 -0.53 -5.71
C GLY A 109 21.51 -0.85 -4.30
N SER A 110 22.56 -1.67 -4.18
CA SER A 110 23.13 -2.01 -2.87
C SER A 110 23.64 -0.77 -2.14
N GLY A 111 23.12 -0.53 -0.93
CA GLY A 111 23.42 0.63 -0.07
C GLY A 111 22.60 1.88 -0.42
N TYR A 112 21.61 1.79 -1.29
CA TYR A 112 20.69 2.88 -1.60
C TYR A 112 19.31 2.66 -0.99
N LYS A 113 18.75 3.75 -0.49
CA LYS A 113 17.37 3.78 -0.02
C LYS A 113 16.42 3.87 -1.21
N ALA A 114 15.32 3.11 -1.15
CA ALA A 114 14.20 3.22 -2.08
C ALA A 114 12.89 3.23 -1.33
N THR A 115 11.89 3.94 -1.86
CA THR A 115 10.56 4.04 -1.29
C THR A 115 9.51 3.78 -2.36
N ASN A 116 8.51 2.97 -2.02
CA ASN A 116 7.28 2.79 -2.78
C ASN A 116 6.13 3.34 -1.97
N GLU A 117 5.34 4.22 -2.57
CA GLU A 117 4.17 4.83 -1.97
C GLU A 117 2.96 4.61 -2.87
N SER A 118 1.94 3.94 -2.32
CA SER A 118 0.63 3.78 -2.95
C SER A 118 -0.40 4.37 -2.00
N VAL A 119 -0.53 5.70 -2.03
CA VAL A 119 -1.28 6.45 -1.04
C VAL A 119 -2.28 7.41 -1.67
N SER A 120 -3.34 7.71 -0.93
CA SER A 120 -4.27 8.79 -1.17
C SER A 120 -4.15 9.82 -0.04
N GLU A 121 -4.06 11.08 -0.38
CA GLU A 121 -3.98 12.16 0.62
C GLU A 121 -5.38 12.50 1.13
N MET A 122 -5.55 12.48 2.46
CA MET A 122 -6.75 12.95 3.12
C MET A 122 -6.46 14.24 3.87
N ILE A 123 -7.12 15.34 3.46
CA ILE A 123 -7.08 16.62 4.14
C ILE A 123 -8.22 16.64 5.16
N TYR A 124 -7.92 17.01 6.40
CA TYR A 124 -8.91 17.10 7.47
C TYR A 124 -8.66 18.30 8.36
N PRO A 125 -9.74 18.88 8.93
CA PRO A 125 -9.60 20.02 9.82
C PRO A 125 -9.07 19.60 11.20
N THR A 126 -8.19 20.40 11.76
CA THR A 126 -7.60 20.23 13.10
C THR A 126 -8.02 21.29 14.09
N GLU A 127 -8.39 22.47 13.59
CA GLU A 127 -8.86 23.58 14.41
C GLU A 127 -10.17 24.15 13.87
N TYR A 128 -10.99 24.66 14.79
CA TYR A 128 -12.29 25.24 14.47
C TYR A 128 -12.49 26.55 15.23
N THR A 129 -13.04 27.55 14.55
CA THR A 129 -13.64 28.71 15.23
C THR A 129 -14.95 28.24 15.87
N PRO A 130 -15.22 28.53 17.16
CA PRO A 130 -16.45 28.16 17.83
C PRO A 130 -17.70 28.70 17.12
N ALA A 131 -18.79 27.94 17.21
CA ALA A 131 -20.10 28.40 16.75
C ALA A 131 -20.49 29.71 17.46
N GLN A 132 -20.99 30.66 16.70
CA GLN A 132 -21.41 31.96 17.21
C GLN A 132 -22.89 32.19 16.98
N LEU A 133 -23.56 32.70 18.02
CA LEU A 133 -24.85 33.29 17.89
C LEU A 133 -24.65 34.78 17.73
N SER A 134 -25.10 35.35 16.62
CA SER A 134 -25.07 36.82 16.53
C SER A 134 -26.00 37.36 17.63
N ASN A 135 -25.46 38.31 18.41
CA ASN A 135 -26.32 39.13 19.29
C ASN A 135 -27.40 39.72 18.42
N ALA A 136 -28.65 39.67 18.91
CA ALA A 136 -29.81 40.16 18.19
C ALA A 136 -29.49 41.46 17.49
N VAL A 137 -29.59 41.48 16.17
CA VAL A 137 -29.49 42.71 15.41
C VAL A 137 -30.74 43.51 15.80
N THR A 138 -30.57 44.46 16.69
CA THR A 138 -31.58 45.47 17.00
C THR A 138 -31.71 46.35 15.76
N THR A 139 -32.46 45.96 14.77
CA THR A 139 -32.91 46.86 13.70
C THR A 139 -33.94 47.81 14.27
N GLY A 140 -33.47 48.62 15.22
CA GLY A 140 -34.27 49.74 15.66
C GLY A 140 -34.19 50.85 14.62
N VAL A 141 -35.06 50.82 13.65
CA VAL A 141 -35.43 52.06 12.97
C VAL A 141 -36.21 52.87 14.00
N PRO A 142 -35.75 54.09 14.37
CA PRO A 142 -36.51 54.93 15.23
C PRO A 142 -37.87 55.19 14.58
N GLY A 143 -38.90 54.59 15.14
CA GLY A 143 -40.28 54.90 14.75
C GLY A 143 -40.68 56.20 15.42
N THR A 144 -41.45 57.02 14.76
CA THR A 144 -42.19 58.13 15.35
C THR A 144 -43.60 57.65 15.74
N ASP A 145 -44.06 57.98 16.93
CA ASP A 145 -45.42 57.76 17.33
C ASP A 145 -46.42 58.65 16.54
N LYS A 146 -47.69 58.45 16.75
CA LYS A 146 -48.75 59.21 16.05
C LYS A 146 -48.68 60.73 16.24
N ASP A 147 -47.90 61.20 17.22
CA ASP A 147 -47.72 62.59 17.57
C ASP A 147 -46.32 63.14 17.12
N GLY A 148 -45.62 62.38 16.28
CA GLY A 148 -44.32 62.76 15.72
C GLY A 148 -43.17 62.71 16.70
N LYS A 149 -43.32 62.08 17.87
CA LYS A 149 -42.28 61.92 18.87
C LYS A 149 -41.44 60.68 18.64
N PRO A 150 -40.09 60.75 18.71
CA PRO A 150 -39.23 59.59 18.54
C PRO A 150 -39.55 58.56 19.63
N THR A 151 -39.92 57.32 19.21
CA THR A 151 -39.98 56.16 20.10
C THR A 151 -38.57 55.63 20.37
N PRO A 152 -38.28 55.25 21.63
CA PRO A 152 -36.97 54.65 21.92
C PRO A 152 -36.74 53.43 21.04
N ALA A 153 -35.56 53.36 20.43
CA ALA A 153 -35.11 52.16 19.71
C ALA A 153 -35.10 50.98 20.69
N GLY A 154 -36.09 50.08 20.61
CA GLY A 154 -36.13 48.94 21.53
C GLY A 154 -37.41 48.13 21.56
N SER A 155 -38.51 48.57 20.99
CA SER A 155 -39.73 47.73 20.89
C SER A 155 -39.74 47.02 19.55
N LEU A 156 -39.24 45.81 19.53
CA LEU A 156 -39.46 44.89 18.43
C LEU A 156 -40.99 44.62 18.27
N PRO A 157 -41.55 44.67 17.07
CA PRO A 157 -42.92 44.21 16.87
C PRO A 157 -42.96 42.71 17.21
N THR A 158 -43.80 42.36 18.18
CA THR A 158 -43.97 41.01 18.74
C THR A 158 -44.70 40.03 17.80
N SER A 159 -44.47 40.07 16.54
CA SER A 159 -45.16 39.14 15.62
C SER A 159 -44.30 38.71 14.45
N GLY A 160 -43.32 37.85 14.75
CA GLY A 160 -42.55 37.13 13.78
C GLY A 160 -41.33 36.45 14.42
N PRO A 161 -40.91 35.26 14.01
CA PRO A 161 -39.69 34.66 14.52
C PRO A 161 -38.48 35.55 14.11
N VAL A 162 -37.82 36.12 15.12
CA VAL A 162 -36.54 36.83 14.89
C VAL A 162 -35.53 35.80 14.41
N ALA A 163 -35.16 35.89 13.16
CA ALA A 163 -34.08 35.05 12.60
C ALA A 163 -32.77 35.47 13.24
N ILE A 164 -32.32 34.77 14.26
CA ILE A 164 -31.00 34.94 14.85
C ILE A 164 -29.99 34.31 13.85
N ALA A 165 -29.09 35.11 13.29
CA ALA A 165 -28.03 34.60 12.47
C ALA A 165 -27.13 33.68 13.32
N ARG A 166 -26.98 32.45 12.88
CA ARG A 166 -26.20 31.42 13.57
C ARG A 166 -25.04 31.03 12.66
N THR A 167 -23.82 31.17 13.17
CA THR A 167 -22.61 30.71 12.47
C THR A 167 -22.19 29.38 13.07
N PRO A 168 -22.13 28.29 12.29
CA PRO A 168 -21.66 27.01 12.80
C PRO A 168 -20.17 27.05 13.12
N ALA A 169 -19.67 26.05 13.83
CA ALA A 169 -18.25 25.82 13.97
C ALA A 169 -17.60 25.72 12.59
N THR A 170 -16.59 26.55 12.34
CA THR A 170 -15.95 26.68 11.01
C THR A 170 -14.48 26.24 11.08
N PRO A 171 -14.04 25.31 10.21
CA PRO A 171 -12.63 24.89 10.17
C PRO A 171 -11.70 26.05 9.86
N THR A 172 -10.57 26.15 10.57
CA THR A 172 -9.57 27.22 10.43
C THR A 172 -8.17 26.71 10.14
N ALA A 173 -7.85 25.47 10.55
CA ALA A 173 -6.60 24.82 10.22
C ALA A 173 -6.85 23.41 9.68
N PHE A 174 -5.95 22.95 8.82
CA PHE A 174 -6.04 21.65 8.17
C PHE A 174 -4.70 20.94 8.22
N GLU A 175 -4.74 19.62 8.34
CA GLU A 175 -3.61 18.73 8.16
C GLU A 175 -3.89 17.70 7.06
N THR A 176 -2.81 17.16 6.49
CA THR A 176 -2.88 16.11 5.50
C THR A 176 -2.31 14.82 6.07
N ARG A 177 -3.01 13.69 5.84
CA ARG A 177 -2.52 12.36 6.16
C ARG A 177 -2.60 11.46 4.95
N ASN A 178 -1.51 10.75 4.68
CA ASN A 178 -1.45 9.74 3.64
C ASN A 178 -2.16 8.47 4.12
N LEU A 179 -3.08 7.96 3.28
CA LEU A 179 -3.82 6.72 3.47
C LEU A 179 -3.39 5.72 2.41
N GLY A 180 -3.09 4.50 2.81
CA GLY A 180 -2.66 3.45 1.91
C GLY A 180 -1.41 2.74 2.40
N PHE A 181 -0.57 2.29 1.48
CA PHE A 181 0.62 1.51 1.76
C PHE A 181 1.90 2.26 1.39
N THR A 182 2.87 2.22 2.29
CA THR A 182 4.24 2.71 2.06
C THR A 182 5.24 1.63 2.41
N LEU A 183 6.22 1.40 1.55
CA LEU A 183 7.35 0.51 1.80
C LEU A 183 8.65 1.26 1.56
N GLU A 184 9.44 1.41 2.62
CA GLU A 184 10.79 1.95 2.56
C GLU A 184 11.78 0.81 2.75
N ILE A 185 12.82 0.74 1.91
CA ILE A 185 13.89 -0.26 2.00
C ILE A 185 15.27 0.38 1.85
N GLU A 186 16.26 -0.22 2.52
CA GLU A 186 17.68 0.08 2.37
C GLU A 186 18.45 -1.26 2.37
N PRO A 187 18.61 -1.91 1.19
CA PRO A 187 19.28 -3.19 1.09
C PRO A 187 20.79 -3.01 0.88
N THR A 188 21.60 -3.78 1.59
CA THR A 188 23.05 -3.85 1.39
C THR A 188 23.51 -5.28 1.16
N LEU A 189 24.11 -5.55 0.01
CA LEU A 189 24.60 -6.88 -0.33
C LEU A 189 25.87 -7.20 0.48
N SER A 190 25.88 -8.36 1.12
CA SER A 190 27.09 -8.85 1.84
C SER A 190 28.23 -9.19 0.87
N GLY A 191 29.47 -9.11 1.36
CA GLY A 191 30.66 -9.46 0.56
C GLY A 191 30.64 -10.91 0.05
N SER A 192 29.94 -11.82 0.72
CA SER A 192 29.75 -13.22 0.27
C SER A 192 28.74 -13.37 -0.86
N LYS A 193 27.97 -12.32 -1.20
CA LYS A 193 26.86 -12.31 -2.17
C LYS A 193 25.77 -13.36 -1.90
N LYS A 194 25.65 -13.83 -0.64
CA LYS A 194 24.64 -14.83 -0.22
C LYS A 194 23.55 -14.22 0.66
N TYR A 195 23.85 -13.09 1.29
CA TYR A 195 22.98 -12.42 2.24
C TYR A 195 22.83 -10.95 1.91
N ILE A 196 21.70 -10.40 2.31
CA ILE A 196 21.41 -8.97 2.25
C ILE A 196 21.14 -8.50 3.66
N ASP A 197 21.85 -7.47 4.12
CA ASP A 197 21.49 -6.66 5.27
C ASP A 197 20.42 -5.68 4.78
N LEU A 198 19.19 -5.85 5.29
CA LEU A 198 18.02 -5.11 4.85
C LEU A 198 17.38 -4.37 6.00
N ARG A 199 17.34 -3.06 5.89
CA ARG A 199 16.44 -2.23 6.70
C ARG A 199 15.18 -1.99 5.92
N LEU A 200 14.03 -2.12 6.58
CA LEU A 200 12.74 -1.91 5.92
C LEU A 200 11.67 -1.40 6.88
N VAL A 201 10.74 -0.64 6.31
CA VAL A 201 9.60 -0.07 7.02
C VAL A 201 8.35 -0.19 6.14
N PRO A 202 7.63 -1.33 6.18
CA PRO A 202 6.28 -1.40 5.64
C PRO A 202 5.30 -0.70 6.59
N GLU A 203 4.42 0.12 6.03
CA GLU A 203 3.37 0.82 6.77
C GLU A 203 2.07 0.82 5.97
N HIS A 204 0.98 0.42 6.63
CA HIS A 204 -0.39 0.58 6.15
C HIS A 204 -1.11 1.61 7.00
N VAL A 205 -1.73 2.61 6.39
CA VAL A 205 -2.57 3.59 7.07
C VAL A 205 -3.95 3.58 6.45
N ASN A 206 -4.96 3.38 7.28
CA ASN A 206 -6.35 3.31 6.85
C ASN A 206 -7.21 4.35 7.58
N PHE A 207 -8.12 4.98 6.86
CA PHE A 207 -9.20 5.76 7.44
C PHE A 207 -10.31 4.81 7.90
N VAL A 208 -10.70 4.88 9.18
CA VAL A 208 -11.67 3.94 9.77
C VAL A 208 -12.97 4.61 10.21
N GLY A 209 -13.09 5.92 10.06
CA GLY A 209 -14.30 6.63 10.39
C GLY A 209 -14.03 8.01 10.98
N ARG A 210 -15.08 8.63 11.51
CA ARG A 210 -15.03 9.93 12.15
C ARG A 210 -15.66 9.87 13.51
N THR A 211 -15.12 10.63 14.44
CA THR A 211 -15.74 10.89 15.74
C THR A 211 -16.30 12.29 15.73
N SER A 212 -17.58 12.42 16.08
CA SER A 212 -18.26 13.71 16.18
C SER A 212 -18.20 14.21 17.62
N TRP A 213 -17.90 15.48 17.79
CA TRP A 213 -17.82 16.19 19.06
C TRP A 213 -18.78 17.37 19.04
N GLY A 214 -19.33 17.70 20.21
CA GLY A 214 -20.27 18.83 20.34
C GLY A 214 -21.69 18.46 19.99
N GLN A 215 -22.55 19.47 19.89
CA GLN A 215 -23.99 19.32 19.58
C GLN A 215 -24.44 20.43 18.63
N GLU A 216 -25.40 20.15 17.79
CA GLU A 216 -26.01 21.09 16.84
C GLU A 216 -24.97 21.90 16.05
N LEU A 217 -24.97 23.24 16.20
CA LEU A 217 -24.08 24.15 15.47
C LEU A 217 -22.61 24.07 15.90
N SER A 218 -22.32 23.54 17.07
CA SER A 218 -20.96 23.33 17.58
C SER A 218 -20.40 21.95 17.26
N THR A 219 -21.11 21.15 16.43
CA THR A 219 -20.63 19.83 16.02
C THR A 219 -19.38 19.97 15.15
N THR A 220 -18.33 19.27 15.54
CA THR A 220 -17.08 19.12 14.80
C THR A 220 -16.79 17.65 14.61
N GLU A 221 -16.04 17.31 13.56
CA GLU A 221 -15.68 15.91 13.26
C GLU A 221 -14.16 15.77 13.18
N SER A 222 -13.65 14.71 13.81
CA SER A 222 -12.26 14.32 13.73
C SER A 222 -12.14 12.95 13.08
N PRO A 223 -11.24 12.75 12.08
CA PRO A 223 -11.02 11.46 11.47
C PRO A 223 -10.28 10.52 12.43
N ASN A 224 -10.60 9.22 12.33
CA ASN A 224 -9.89 8.16 13.01
C ASN A 224 -9.08 7.37 11.99
N PHE A 225 -7.83 7.09 12.33
CA PHE A 225 -6.91 6.32 11.50
C PHE A 225 -6.43 5.08 12.25
N GLU A 226 -6.25 3.99 11.52
CA GLU A 226 -5.53 2.81 11.97
C GLU A 226 -4.23 2.70 11.19
N ALA A 227 -3.13 2.43 11.89
CA ALA A 227 -1.83 2.23 11.29
C ALA A 227 -1.24 0.90 11.73
N GLN A 228 -0.67 0.18 10.77
CA GLN A 228 0.09 -1.05 10.96
C GLN A 228 1.49 -0.81 10.42
N ARG A 229 2.52 -1.04 11.24
CA ARG A 229 3.90 -0.70 10.86
C ARG A 229 4.88 -1.68 11.48
N ILE A 230 5.84 -2.10 10.66
CA ILE A 230 7.07 -2.76 11.13
C ILE A 230 8.24 -1.80 10.84
N ASN A 231 9.18 -1.68 11.76
CA ASN A 231 10.45 -1.00 11.54
C ASN A 231 11.54 -1.93 12.06
N THR A 232 12.30 -2.52 11.15
CA THR A 232 13.29 -3.54 11.50
C THR A 232 14.47 -3.55 10.54
N GLY A 233 15.58 -4.13 11.02
CA GLY A 233 16.74 -4.47 10.22
C GLY A 233 17.04 -5.95 10.38
N VAL A 234 17.17 -6.67 9.27
CA VAL A 234 17.35 -8.11 9.24
C VAL A 234 18.41 -8.54 8.23
N LEU A 235 19.09 -9.63 8.53
CA LEU A 235 20.00 -10.27 7.59
C LEU A 235 19.24 -11.42 6.91
N VAL A 236 18.92 -11.27 5.63
CA VAL A 236 18.16 -12.24 4.86
C VAL A 236 19.02 -12.98 3.86
N ARG A 237 18.72 -14.25 3.62
CA ARG A 237 19.35 -15.04 2.58
C ARG A 237 18.68 -14.76 1.24
N LEU A 238 19.48 -14.70 0.18
CA LEU A 238 18.97 -14.54 -1.17
C LEU A 238 18.12 -15.74 -1.59
N ASP A 239 17.07 -15.45 -2.37
CA ASP A 239 16.14 -16.41 -2.98
C ASP A 239 15.30 -17.25 -1.99
N GLU A 240 15.35 -16.92 -0.70
CA GLU A 240 14.55 -17.59 0.33
C GLU A 240 13.54 -16.62 0.96
N PRO A 241 12.28 -17.02 1.16
CA PRO A 241 11.33 -16.22 1.91
C PRO A 241 11.75 -16.17 3.39
N PHE A 242 11.65 -14.99 3.97
CA PHE A 242 11.98 -14.70 5.36
C PHE A 242 10.77 -14.09 6.06
N LEU A 243 10.40 -14.63 7.21
CA LEU A 243 9.31 -14.11 8.03
C LEU A 243 9.79 -12.88 8.82
N LEU A 244 9.26 -11.71 8.50
CA LEU A 244 9.50 -10.48 9.26
C LEU A 244 8.84 -10.48 10.62
N GLY A 245 7.66 -11.08 10.71
CA GLY A 245 6.82 -11.06 11.89
C GLY A 245 5.35 -10.86 11.57
N THR A 246 4.61 -10.35 12.55
CA THR A 246 3.19 -10.02 12.39
C THR A 246 2.98 -8.53 12.25
N ILE A 247 2.10 -8.15 11.31
CA ILE A 247 1.68 -6.76 11.04
C ILE A 247 0.15 -6.63 11.23
N SER A 248 -0.38 -7.24 12.25
CA SER A 248 -1.82 -7.38 12.48
C SER A 248 -2.52 -6.04 12.66
N ARG A 249 -3.77 -5.99 12.19
CA ARG A 249 -4.68 -4.86 12.48
C ARG A 249 -4.98 -4.77 13.98
N PRO A 250 -5.36 -3.59 14.47
CA PRO A 250 -5.82 -3.46 15.85
C PRO A 250 -6.92 -4.48 16.17
N PRO A 251 -6.97 -5.06 17.39
CA PRO A 251 -7.95 -6.10 17.74
C PRO A 251 -9.40 -5.67 17.62
N VAL A 252 -9.67 -4.37 17.67
CA VAL A 252 -11.01 -3.78 17.47
C VAL A 252 -10.92 -2.81 16.30
N SER A 253 -10.68 -3.35 15.10
CA SER A 253 -10.66 -2.55 13.89
C SER A 253 -12.09 -2.18 13.47
N SER A 254 -12.30 -0.91 13.16
CA SER A 254 -13.58 -0.44 12.61
C SER A 254 -13.78 -0.86 11.14
N GLN A 255 -12.69 -1.18 10.42
CA GLN A 255 -12.75 -1.67 9.06
C GLN A 255 -13.04 -3.17 8.98
N ASP A 256 -12.48 -3.93 9.92
CA ASP A 256 -12.60 -5.38 9.94
C ASP A 256 -12.91 -5.86 11.35
N PRO A 257 -14.19 -6.04 11.70
CA PRO A 257 -14.60 -6.56 13.01
C PRO A 257 -14.04 -7.96 13.32
N SER A 258 -13.63 -8.71 12.30
CA SER A 258 -13.01 -10.04 12.45
C SER A 258 -11.53 -9.98 12.79
N SER A 259 -10.90 -8.79 12.79
CA SER A 259 -9.45 -8.61 13.02
C SER A 259 -8.95 -9.21 14.34
N ALA A 260 -9.78 -9.22 15.38
CA ALA A 260 -9.46 -9.86 16.65
C ALA A 260 -9.19 -11.38 16.55
N ASN A 261 -9.75 -12.03 15.52
CA ASN A 261 -9.62 -13.46 15.28
C ASN A 261 -8.70 -13.79 14.09
N ARG A 262 -7.93 -12.83 13.60
CA ARG A 262 -6.99 -12.99 12.49
C ARG A 262 -5.61 -12.50 12.85
N VAL A 263 -4.61 -13.03 12.17
CA VAL A 263 -3.19 -12.63 12.28
C VAL A 263 -2.67 -12.36 10.88
N TRP A 264 -1.90 -11.30 10.73
CA TRP A 264 -1.21 -10.93 9.49
C TRP A 264 0.26 -11.22 9.62
N PHE A 265 0.79 -12.09 8.75
CA PHE A 265 2.20 -12.41 8.65
C PHE A 265 2.82 -11.66 7.49
N ALA A 266 3.92 -10.96 7.75
CA ALA A 266 4.70 -10.26 6.73
C ALA A 266 5.94 -11.07 6.36
N PHE A 267 6.14 -11.27 5.05
CA PHE A 267 7.30 -11.94 4.47
C PHE A 267 8.05 -11.03 3.53
N ILE A 268 9.32 -11.31 3.39
CA ILE A 268 10.16 -10.73 2.34
C ILE A 268 10.92 -11.82 1.61
N THR A 269 11.14 -11.60 0.33
CA THR A 269 12.09 -12.38 -0.48
C THR A 269 13.00 -11.42 -1.21
N ALA A 270 14.31 -11.60 -1.05
CA ALA A 270 15.32 -10.78 -1.69
C ALA A 270 15.98 -11.54 -2.84
N LYS A 271 16.13 -10.89 -4.00
CA LYS A 271 16.79 -11.47 -5.19
C LYS A 271 17.76 -10.50 -5.81
N LEU A 272 18.83 -10.99 -6.37
CA LEU A 272 19.67 -10.21 -7.28
C LEU A 272 19.00 -10.17 -8.65
N THR A 273 18.87 -8.98 -9.21
CA THR A 273 18.39 -8.81 -10.58
C THR A 273 19.52 -9.19 -11.54
N LYS A 274 19.24 -10.10 -12.46
CA LYS A 274 20.15 -10.47 -13.55
C LYS A 274 19.98 -9.55 -14.73
#